data_9e2b5c55ef5cc103f47e0b616aa24d46
#
_entry.id   9e2b5c55ef5cc103f47e0b616aa24d46
#
_cell.length_a   1.000
_cell.length_b   1.000
_cell.length_c   1.000
_cell.angle_alpha   90.00
_cell.angle_beta   90.00
_cell.angle_gamma   90.00
#
_symmetry.space_group_name_H-M   'P 1'
#
loop_
_entity.id
_entity.type
_entity.pdbx_description
1 polymer ?
#
loop_
_entity_poly.entity_id
_entity_poly.type
_entity_poly.pdbx_seq_one_letter_code
_entity_poly.pdbx_strand_id
1 'polypeptide(L)'
;MTVKITRRRAITVLAAAAGLPLLMKAGSAQARLVRWEGTTLGAPSSIQLYHHDESQARAAIDAGLAELARLEAIFSVYRADSVLSRLNRDGAVTDVPAEFVELLTRALTVAE
;
A
#
# COMPACT_ATOMS: atom_id res chain seq x y z
N MET A 1 -3.78 -4.25 25.52
CA MET A 1 -4.94 -4.19 24.62
C MET A 1 -4.47 -4.48 23.19
N THR A 2 -4.87 -5.61 22.67
CA THR A 2 -4.41 -6.05 21.34
C THR A 2 -5.38 -5.49 20.30
N VAL A 3 -4.95 -4.49 19.53
CA VAL A 3 -5.75 -4.00 18.39
C VAL A 3 -5.45 -4.88 17.19
N LYS A 4 -6.41 -5.70 16.79
CA LYS A 4 -6.32 -6.45 15.54
C LYS A 4 -6.56 -5.49 14.38
N ILE A 5 -5.48 -5.04 13.75
CA ILE A 5 -5.56 -4.28 12.49
C ILE A 5 -5.72 -5.30 11.37
N THR A 6 -6.90 -5.37 10.78
CA THR A 6 -7.10 -6.18 9.57
C THR A 6 -6.45 -5.50 8.38
N ARG A 7 -6.00 -6.28 7.39
CA ARG A 7 -5.42 -5.75 6.14
C ARG A 7 -6.33 -4.69 5.50
N ARG A 8 -7.63 -4.93 5.52
CA ARG A 8 -8.63 -3.99 4.99
C ARG A 8 -8.63 -2.65 5.74
N ARG A 9 -8.52 -2.67 7.07
CA ARG A 9 -8.45 -1.45 7.87
C ARG A 9 -7.15 -0.69 7.65
N ALA A 10 -6.02 -1.38 7.52
CA ALA A 10 -4.73 -0.76 7.23
C ALA A 10 -4.75 -0.01 5.90
N ILE A 11 -5.31 -0.59 4.84
CA ILE A 11 -5.44 0.06 3.52
C ILE A 11 -6.37 1.28 3.61
N THR A 12 -7.48 1.18 4.33
CA THR A 12 -8.42 2.30 4.52
C THR A 12 -7.76 3.46 5.27
N VAL A 13 -6.98 3.17 6.31
CA VAL A 13 -6.26 4.19 7.09
C VAL A 13 -5.20 4.89 6.24
N LEU A 14 -4.44 4.15 5.42
CA LEU A 14 -3.45 4.72 4.52
C LEU A 14 -4.09 5.66 3.49
N ALA A 15 -5.21 5.28 2.91
CA ALA A 15 -5.95 6.11 1.96
C ALA A 15 -6.50 7.39 2.63
N ALA A 16 -7.02 7.27 3.84
CA ALA A 16 -7.49 8.43 4.62
C ALA A 16 -6.34 9.37 4.97
N ALA A 17 -5.19 8.86 5.40
CA ALA A 17 -4.01 9.67 5.71
C ALA A 17 -3.47 10.40 4.47
N ALA A 18 -3.48 9.77 3.31
CA ALA A 18 -3.08 10.39 2.06
C ALA A 18 -4.08 11.47 1.59
N GLY A 19 -5.36 11.33 1.91
CA GLY A 19 -6.41 12.28 1.55
C GLY A 19 -6.45 13.54 2.42
N LEU A 20 -6.04 13.45 3.69
CA LEU A 20 -6.10 14.57 4.63
C LEU A 20 -5.40 15.85 4.16
N PRO A 21 -4.16 15.82 3.64
CA PRO A 21 -3.50 17.04 3.15
C PRO A 21 -4.24 17.68 1.97
N LEU A 22 -4.88 16.88 1.13
CA LEU A 22 -5.66 17.36 -0.02
C LEU A 22 -6.94 18.07 0.44
N LEU A 23 -7.63 17.55 1.45
CA LEU A 23 -8.80 18.18 2.05
C LEU A 23 -8.45 19.53 2.68
N MET A 24 -7.32 19.64 3.37
CA MET A 24 -6.85 20.89 3.97
C MET A 24 -6.50 21.95 2.93
N LYS A 25 -5.99 21.57 1.75
CA LYS A 25 -5.68 22.47 0.65
C LYS A 25 -6.89 22.88 -0.16
N ALA A 26 -7.94 22.09 -0.17
CA ALA A 26 -9.13 22.33 -0.98
C ALA A 26 -9.97 23.54 -0.48
N GLY A 27 -9.75 24.02 0.73
CA GLY A 27 -10.46 25.16 1.30
C GLY A 27 -11.98 24.97 1.28
N SER A 28 -12.71 25.96 0.74
CA SER A 28 -14.17 25.94 0.65
C SER A 28 -14.73 25.23 -0.59
N ALA A 29 -13.90 24.65 -1.45
CA ALA A 29 -14.36 23.91 -2.62
C ALA A 29 -15.07 22.60 -2.20
N GLN A 30 -16.20 22.29 -2.83
CA GLN A 30 -16.93 21.07 -2.56
C GLN A 30 -16.11 19.85 -2.98
N ALA A 31 -15.64 19.10 -1.99
CA ALA A 31 -14.97 17.84 -2.23
C ALA A 31 -16.00 16.75 -2.59
N ARG A 32 -15.71 16.02 -3.65
CA ARG A 32 -16.50 14.85 -4.06
C ARG A 32 -15.79 13.58 -3.65
N LEU A 33 -16.56 12.56 -3.31
CA LEU A 33 -16.03 11.24 -3.04
C LEU A 33 -15.69 10.55 -4.36
N VAL A 34 -14.41 10.22 -4.53
CA VAL A 34 -13.94 9.35 -5.60
C VAL A 34 -13.60 8.00 -5.00
N ARG A 35 -14.15 6.94 -5.56
CA ARG A 35 -14.01 5.59 -5.04
C ARG A 35 -13.41 4.66 -6.08
N TRP A 36 -12.51 3.83 -5.63
CA TRP A 36 -11.97 2.71 -6.37
C TRP A 36 -12.22 1.41 -5.60
N GLU A 37 -12.57 0.36 -6.29
CA GLU A 37 -12.72 -0.99 -5.73
C GLU A 37 -11.98 -1.99 -6.60
N GLY A 38 -11.34 -2.95 -5.96
CA GLY A 38 -10.60 -4.00 -6.64
C GLY A 38 -9.94 -4.94 -5.66
N THR A 39 -8.89 -5.61 -6.10
CA THR A 39 -8.11 -6.53 -5.28
C THR A 39 -6.68 -6.04 -5.17
N THR A 40 -6.17 -5.92 -3.95
CA THR A 40 -4.77 -5.62 -3.65
C THR A 40 -4.27 -6.54 -2.55
N LEU A 41 -2.99 -6.91 -2.60
CA LEU A 41 -2.37 -7.77 -1.58
C LEU A 41 -3.15 -9.08 -1.35
N GLY A 42 -3.78 -9.62 -2.41
CA GLY A 42 -4.57 -10.83 -2.35
C GLY A 42 -5.93 -10.71 -1.66
N ALA A 43 -6.42 -9.49 -1.42
CA ALA A 43 -7.69 -9.25 -0.73
C ALA A 43 -8.55 -8.19 -1.43
N PRO A 44 -9.89 -8.30 -1.33
CA PRO A 44 -10.77 -7.23 -1.77
C PRO A 44 -10.44 -5.92 -1.04
N SER A 45 -10.30 -4.84 -1.79
CA SER A 45 -9.83 -3.56 -1.28
C SER A 45 -10.61 -2.41 -1.90
N SER A 46 -10.72 -1.31 -1.17
CA SER A 46 -11.30 -0.08 -1.68
C SER A 46 -10.45 1.12 -1.27
N ILE A 47 -10.39 2.10 -2.14
CA ILE A 47 -9.78 3.41 -1.87
C ILE A 47 -10.88 4.45 -2.02
N GLN A 48 -11.02 5.29 -1.02
CA GLN A 48 -11.96 6.41 -1.02
C GLN A 48 -11.19 7.70 -0.79
N LEU A 49 -11.37 8.65 -1.68
CA LEU A 49 -10.66 9.91 -1.67
C LEU A 49 -11.64 11.06 -1.89
N TYR A 50 -11.67 12.00 -0.97
CA TYR A 50 -12.41 13.25 -1.14
C TYR A 50 -11.53 14.28 -1.81
N HIS A 51 -11.96 14.79 -2.95
CA HIS A 51 -11.24 15.80 -3.71
C HIS A 51 -12.19 16.66 -4.54
N HIS A 52 -11.84 17.91 -4.74
CA HIS A 52 -12.62 18.83 -5.58
C HIS A 52 -12.42 18.58 -7.09
N ASP A 53 -11.31 17.94 -7.48
CA ASP A 53 -10.98 17.58 -8.85
C ASP A 53 -10.92 16.06 -8.99
N GLU A 54 -11.89 15.49 -9.71
CA GLU A 54 -11.97 14.03 -9.92
C GLU A 54 -10.77 13.48 -10.70
N SER A 55 -10.26 14.24 -11.67
CA SER A 55 -9.11 13.82 -12.47
C SER A 55 -7.85 13.69 -11.61
N GLN A 56 -7.60 14.65 -10.73
CA GLN A 56 -6.48 14.60 -9.79
C GLN A 56 -6.65 13.50 -8.76
N ALA A 57 -7.87 13.27 -8.27
CA ALA A 57 -8.17 12.19 -7.36
C ALA A 57 -7.90 10.82 -7.98
N ARG A 58 -8.32 10.60 -9.22
CA ARG A 58 -8.04 9.35 -9.94
C ARG A 58 -6.55 9.15 -10.21
N ALA A 59 -5.84 10.21 -10.57
CA ALA A 59 -4.38 10.14 -10.74
C ALA A 59 -3.67 9.76 -9.42
N ALA A 60 -4.12 10.27 -8.29
CA ALA A 60 -3.59 9.92 -6.98
C ALA A 60 -3.89 8.44 -6.62
N ILE A 61 -5.08 7.96 -6.92
CA ILE A 61 -5.45 6.54 -6.73
C ILE A 61 -4.57 5.65 -7.62
N ASP A 62 -4.40 5.99 -8.89
CA ASP A 62 -3.57 5.22 -9.82
C ASP A 62 -2.11 5.16 -9.37
N ALA A 63 -1.57 6.29 -8.89
CA ALA A 63 -0.21 6.33 -8.33
C ALA A 63 -0.08 5.43 -7.08
N GLY A 64 -1.08 5.44 -6.20
CA GLY A 64 -1.12 4.56 -5.04
C GLY A 64 -1.20 3.08 -5.41
N LEU A 65 -2.02 2.74 -6.40
CA LEU A 65 -2.13 1.36 -6.91
C LEU A 65 -0.83 0.89 -7.56
N ALA A 66 -0.16 1.75 -8.31
CA ALA A 66 1.15 1.43 -8.90
C ALA A 66 2.21 1.16 -7.82
N GLU A 67 2.21 1.94 -6.75
CA GLU A 67 3.11 1.72 -5.60
C GLU A 67 2.78 0.42 -4.87
N LEU A 68 1.50 0.10 -4.66
CA LEU A 68 1.10 -1.19 -4.09
C LEU A 68 1.56 -2.37 -4.96
N ALA A 69 1.41 -2.27 -6.28
CA ALA A 69 1.88 -3.31 -7.19
C ALA A 69 3.40 -3.49 -7.12
N ARG A 70 4.14 -2.39 -6.99
CA ARG A 70 5.59 -2.43 -6.80
C ARG A 70 5.97 -3.16 -5.50
N LEU A 71 5.29 -2.84 -4.41
CA LEU A 71 5.52 -3.48 -3.11
C LEU A 71 5.10 -4.96 -3.12
N GLU A 72 4.03 -5.32 -3.81
CA GLU A 72 3.64 -6.72 -4.00
C GLU A 72 4.72 -7.53 -4.72
N ALA A 73 5.37 -6.95 -5.72
CA ALA A 73 6.46 -7.61 -6.44
C ALA A 73 7.68 -7.90 -5.53
N ILE A 74 7.81 -7.16 -4.44
CA ILE A 74 8.88 -7.36 -3.46
C ILE A 74 8.45 -8.31 -2.34
N PHE A 75 7.29 -8.07 -1.73
CA PHE A 75 6.92 -8.65 -0.44
C PHE A 75 5.77 -9.66 -0.48
N SER A 76 5.11 -9.87 -1.61
CA SER A 76 3.96 -10.78 -1.66
C SER A 76 4.37 -12.23 -1.41
N VAL A 77 3.71 -12.88 -0.45
CA VAL A 77 3.86 -14.33 -0.23
C VAL A 77 3.03 -15.15 -1.21
N TYR A 78 2.08 -14.52 -1.92
CA TYR A 78 1.19 -15.18 -2.87
C TYR A 78 1.74 -15.20 -4.30
N ARG A 79 2.62 -14.27 -4.65
CA ARG A 79 3.28 -14.24 -5.96
C ARG A 79 4.55 -15.06 -5.92
N ALA A 80 4.63 -16.07 -6.78
CA ALA A 80 5.83 -16.92 -6.88
C ALA A 80 7.08 -16.16 -7.34
N ASP A 81 6.91 -15.07 -8.08
CA ASP A 81 7.98 -14.24 -8.64
C ASP A 81 8.41 -13.07 -7.74
N SER A 82 7.76 -12.88 -6.58
CA SER A 82 8.19 -11.83 -5.65
C SER A 82 9.57 -12.09 -5.07
N VAL A 83 10.25 -11.04 -4.62
CA VAL A 83 11.57 -11.16 -3.99
C VAL A 83 11.50 -12.06 -2.77
N LEU A 84 10.49 -11.87 -1.92
CA LEU A 84 10.29 -12.68 -0.71
C LEU A 84 10.04 -14.15 -1.04
N SER A 85 9.19 -14.45 -2.03
CA SER A 85 8.92 -15.83 -2.44
C SER A 85 10.14 -16.52 -3.03
N ARG A 86 10.96 -15.79 -3.78
CA ARG A 86 12.25 -16.31 -4.28
C ARG A 86 13.21 -16.62 -3.14
N LEU A 87 13.32 -15.72 -2.16
CA LEU A 87 14.13 -15.98 -0.97
C LEU A 87 13.67 -17.23 -0.22
N ASN A 88 12.35 -17.38 -0.02
CA ASN A 88 11.78 -18.53 0.68
C ASN A 88 12.01 -19.85 -0.06
N ARG A 89 11.96 -19.83 -1.40
CA ARG A 89 12.17 -21.02 -2.23
C ARG A 89 13.64 -21.39 -2.37
N ASP A 90 14.49 -20.40 -2.65
CA ASP A 90 15.88 -20.62 -3.09
C ASP A 90 16.88 -20.45 -1.94
N GLY A 91 16.47 -19.90 -0.80
CA GLY A 91 17.30 -19.64 0.36
C GLY A 91 18.22 -18.43 0.24
N ALA A 92 18.33 -17.82 -0.93
CA ALA A 92 19.11 -16.62 -1.18
C ALA A 92 18.54 -15.85 -2.38
N VAL A 93 18.71 -14.53 -2.35
CA VAL A 93 18.38 -13.63 -3.47
C VAL A 93 19.49 -12.61 -3.64
N THR A 94 19.70 -12.17 -4.88
CA THR A 94 20.65 -11.12 -5.25
C THR A 94 19.91 -9.98 -5.95
N ASP A 95 20.56 -8.80 -6.01
CA ASP A 95 20.01 -7.60 -6.67
C ASP A 95 18.62 -7.21 -6.16
N VAL A 96 18.47 -7.19 -4.85
CA VAL A 96 17.20 -6.87 -4.20
C VAL A 96 17.09 -5.37 -3.90
N PRO A 97 15.87 -4.80 -3.88
CA PRO A 97 15.66 -3.42 -3.47
C PRO A 97 16.18 -3.14 -2.06
N ALA A 98 16.71 -1.94 -1.82
CA ALA A 98 17.23 -1.55 -0.52
C ALA A 98 16.18 -1.63 0.60
N GLU A 99 14.94 -1.33 0.30
CA GLU A 99 13.81 -1.43 1.23
C GLU A 99 13.52 -2.87 1.68
N PHE A 100 13.79 -3.86 0.82
CA PHE A 100 13.70 -5.27 1.20
C PHE A 100 14.75 -5.63 2.26
N VAL A 101 16.00 -5.21 2.04
CA VAL A 101 17.11 -5.42 2.99
C VAL A 101 16.82 -4.71 4.32
N GLU A 102 16.33 -3.48 4.26
CA GLU A 102 15.99 -2.70 5.46
C GLU A 102 14.91 -3.38 6.28
N LEU A 103 13.80 -3.79 5.66
CA LEU A 103 12.72 -4.44 6.36
C LEU A 103 13.14 -5.78 6.95
N LEU A 104 13.87 -6.58 6.18
CA LEU A 104 14.37 -7.87 6.67
C LEU A 104 15.33 -7.72 7.84
N THR A 105 16.24 -6.74 7.79
CA THR A 105 17.15 -6.42 8.90
C THR A 105 16.39 -6.05 10.16
N ARG A 106 15.38 -5.19 10.04
CA ARG A 106 14.53 -4.81 11.18
C ARG A 106 13.77 -6.01 11.75
N ALA A 107 13.23 -6.85 10.87
CA ALA A 107 12.50 -8.05 11.29
C ALA A 107 13.40 -9.02 12.07
N LEU A 108 14.62 -9.23 11.62
CA LEU A 108 15.59 -10.07 12.32
C LEU A 108 15.98 -9.49 13.69
N THR A 109 16.19 -8.18 13.78
CA THR A 109 16.49 -7.51 15.05
C THR A 109 15.36 -7.66 16.08
N VAL A 110 14.11 -7.64 15.62
CA VAL A 110 12.95 -7.85 16.52
C VAL A 110 12.80 -9.31 16.94
N ALA A 111 13.29 -10.25 16.13
CA ALA A 111 13.18 -11.69 16.40
C ALA A 111 14.25 -12.20 17.40
N GLU A 112 15.29 -11.40 17.69
CA GLU A 112 16.32 -11.70 18.70
C GLU A 112 15.85 -11.35 20.12
#